data_6d803ad39c2d438e954a6856608d62f4
#
_entry.id   6d803ad39c2d438e954a6856608d62f4
#
_cell.length_a   1.000
_cell.length_b   1.000
_cell.length_c   1.000
_cell.angle_alpha   90.00
_cell.angle_beta   90.00
_cell.angle_gamma   90.00
#
_symmetry.space_group_name_H-M   'P 1'
#
loop_
_entity.id
_entity.type
_entity.pdbx_description
1 polymer ?
#
loop_
_entity_poly.entity_id
_entity_poly.type
_entity_poly.pdbx_seq_one_letter_code
_entity_poly.pdbx_strand_id
1 'polypeptide(L)'
;MNRKILQLAIPSIVSNITVPLLGLVDVAIVGHLGSASYIGAIAVGGMLFNMIYWIFGFLRMGTSGMTAQAYGKRDLTEVVRTLLRAVGVGLLISLGLWILQSPILRGAFVLIDATEEVKRWASLYFNICIWGAPAVLGLYGFAGWFIGMQNSRFPMFIAITQNIVNIVASLCFVFVLGMKVEGVALGTLIAQYAGLFMAFALWLKYYGRLKAYIDWDGLWGGEAIRRFFSVNSDIFFRTLCLVAVTTFFTSTGARQGDVILAVNTLLMQLFTLFSYIMDGFAYAGEALAGRFIGAKNDVGLRRCIRLLFLWGIGLSLSFTILYAFLGRDFLGLLTNDTSV
;
A
#
# COMPACT_ATOMS: atom_id res chain seq x y z
N MET A 1 -25.45 4.12 10.01
CA MET A 1 -24.58 3.55 8.95
C MET A 1 -23.46 4.53 8.58
N ASN A 2 -23.75 5.79 8.23
CA ASN A 2 -22.73 6.80 7.88
C ASN A 2 -21.58 6.89 8.89
N ARG A 3 -21.89 6.94 10.20
CA ARG A 3 -20.85 6.97 11.24
C ARG A 3 -19.90 5.78 11.15
N LYS A 4 -20.40 4.57 10.86
CA LYS A 4 -19.56 3.37 10.71
C LYS A 4 -18.68 3.43 9.46
N ILE A 5 -19.22 3.95 8.34
CA ILE A 5 -18.46 4.17 7.11
C ILE A 5 -17.31 5.13 7.39
N LEU A 6 -17.57 6.29 7.99
CA LEU A 6 -16.55 7.29 8.29
C LEU A 6 -15.53 6.83 9.33
N GLN A 7 -15.94 6.04 10.32
CA GLN A 7 -15.03 5.46 11.31
C GLN A 7 -14.00 4.50 10.70
N LEU A 8 -14.33 3.88 9.56
CA LEU A 8 -13.41 3.03 8.81
C LEU A 8 -12.68 3.81 7.71
N ALA A 9 -13.38 4.69 7.01
CA ALA A 9 -12.83 5.43 5.89
C ALA A 9 -11.78 6.45 6.32
N ILE A 10 -12.04 7.28 7.34
CA ILE A 10 -11.14 8.36 7.74
C ILE A 10 -9.76 7.84 8.18
N PRO A 11 -9.64 6.84 9.09
CA PRO A 11 -8.33 6.32 9.44
C PRO A 11 -7.62 5.67 8.23
N SER A 12 -8.36 5.03 7.31
CA SER A 12 -7.79 4.45 6.10
C SER A 12 -7.25 5.52 5.15
N ILE A 13 -7.95 6.65 5.01
CA ILE A 13 -7.46 7.80 4.24
C ILE A 13 -6.17 8.35 4.84
N VAL A 14 -6.12 8.54 6.15
CA VAL A 14 -4.90 8.99 6.85
C VAL A 14 -3.75 8.02 6.59
N SER A 15 -4.00 6.73 6.70
CA SER A 15 -3.00 5.69 6.40
C SER A 15 -2.48 5.79 4.95
N ASN A 16 -3.36 5.96 3.97
CA ASN A 16 -2.99 6.08 2.56
C ASN A 16 -2.17 7.33 2.25
N ILE A 17 -2.50 8.47 2.86
CA ILE A 17 -1.77 9.72 2.66
C ILE A 17 -0.36 9.68 3.27
N THR A 18 -0.14 8.88 4.31
CA THR A 18 1.20 8.76 4.92
C THR A 18 2.22 8.04 4.03
N VAL A 19 1.77 7.19 3.11
CA VAL A 19 2.67 6.41 2.21
C VAL A 19 3.53 7.31 1.32
N PRO A 20 2.97 8.27 0.54
CA PRO A 20 3.79 9.17 -0.27
C PRO A 20 4.67 10.11 0.54
N LEU A 21 4.27 10.46 1.77
CA LEU A 21 5.09 11.29 2.65
C LEU A 21 6.42 10.62 3.01
N LEU A 22 6.43 9.30 3.17
CA LEU A 22 7.64 8.54 3.45
C LEU A 22 8.68 8.72 2.34
N GLY A 23 8.27 8.53 1.09
CA GLY A 23 9.16 8.71 -0.07
C GLY A 23 9.69 10.14 -0.21
N LEU A 24 8.85 11.15 0.08
CA LEU A 24 9.27 12.54 0.06
C LEU A 24 10.32 12.85 1.12
N VAL A 25 10.18 12.31 2.32
CA VAL A 25 11.16 12.47 3.40
C VAL A 25 12.47 11.80 3.04
N ASP A 26 12.46 10.60 2.50
CA ASP A 26 13.66 9.88 2.08
C ASP A 26 14.43 10.67 1.00
N VAL A 27 13.72 11.19 -0.01
CA VAL A 27 14.32 12.07 -1.03
C VAL A 27 14.87 13.35 -0.44
N ALA A 28 14.15 13.97 0.49
CA ALA A 28 14.61 15.20 1.16
C ALA A 28 15.91 14.96 1.97
N ILE A 29 16.00 13.83 2.68
CA ILE A 29 17.19 13.47 3.45
C ILE A 29 18.41 13.32 2.54
N VAL A 30 18.30 12.54 1.45
CA VAL A 30 19.43 12.33 0.53
C VAL A 30 19.73 13.57 -0.31
N GLY A 31 18.74 14.42 -0.56
CA GLY A 31 18.92 15.69 -1.25
C GLY A 31 19.91 16.66 -0.56
N HIS A 32 20.07 16.55 0.76
CA HIS A 32 21.05 17.31 1.53
C HIS A 32 22.47 16.73 1.52
N LEU A 33 22.66 15.55 0.89
CA LEU A 33 23.99 14.93 0.76
C LEU A 33 24.83 15.45 -0.43
N GLY A 34 24.26 16.35 -1.23
CA GLY A 34 25.00 17.07 -2.28
C GLY A 34 25.26 16.27 -3.57
N SER A 35 24.60 15.14 -3.79
CA SER A 35 24.72 14.36 -5.04
C SER A 35 23.35 14.04 -5.64
N ALA A 36 23.15 14.43 -6.90
CA ALA A 36 21.96 14.08 -7.66
C ALA A 36 21.79 12.56 -7.85
N SER A 37 22.91 11.81 -7.89
CA SER A 37 22.88 10.35 -8.03
C SER A 37 22.19 9.66 -6.87
N TYR A 38 22.26 10.21 -5.66
CA TYR A 38 21.55 9.64 -4.49
C TYR A 38 20.05 9.81 -4.61
N ILE A 39 19.59 10.98 -5.07
CA ILE A 39 18.16 11.24 -5.31
C ILE A 39 17.64 10.29 -6.39
N GLY A 40 18.38 10.16 -7.50
CA GLY A 40 18.03 9.25 -8.59
C GLY A 40 17.97 7.80 -8.12
N ALA A 41 18.89 7.36 -7.28
CA ALA A 41 18.92 6.01 -6.74
C ALA A 41 17.71 5.69 -5.85
N ILE A 42 17.34 6.60 -4.96
CA ILE A 42 16.13 6.45 -4.12
C ILE A 42 14.86 6.47 -4.97
N ALA A 43 14.80 7.32 -5.99
CA ALA A 43 13.66 7.38 -6.90
C ALA A 43 13.49 6.06 -7.68
N VAL A 44 14.56 5.53 -8.25
CA VAL A 44 14.53 4.24 -8.97
C VAL A 44 14.22 3.09 -8.02
N GLY A 45 14.90 2.99 -6.88
CA GLY A 45 14.66 1.94 -5.90
C GLY A 45 13.25 1.98 -5.34
N GLY A 46 12.75 3.17 -4.99
CA GLY A 46 11.38 3.37 -4.51
C GLY A 46 10.32 2.99 -5.55
N MET A 47 10.54 3.35 -6.81
CA MET A 47 9.66 2.97 -7.91
C MET A 47 9.58 1.44 -8.07
N LEU A 48 10.71 0.74 -8.00
CA LEU A 48 10.75 -0.72 -8.11
C LEU A 48 9.96 -1.38 -6.98
N PHE A 49 10.17 -0.95 -5.74
CA PHE A 49 9.41 -1.50 -4.61
C PHE A 49 7.94 -1.15 -4.65
N ASN A 50 7.57 0.05 -5.08
CA ASN A 50 6.17 0.41 -5.26
C ASN A 50 5.49 -0.50 -6.28
N MET A 51 6.13 -0.80 -7.40
CA MET A 51 5.59 -1.73 -8.40
C MET A 51 5.47 -3.16 -7.84
N ILE A 52 6.51 -3.66 -7.19
CA ILE A 52 6.51 -5.02 -6.61
C ILE A 52 5.39 -5.14 -5.58
N TYR A 53 5.33 -4.24 -4.61
CA TYR A 53 4.36 -4.34 -3.53
C TYR A 53 2.93 -4.02 -3.98
N TRP A 54 2.74 -3.19 -5.00
CA TRP A 54 1.42 -2.93 -5.56
C TRP A 54 0.81 -4.20 -6.19
N ILE A 55 1.62 -4.98 -6.89
CA ILE A 55 1.21 -6.27 -7.44
C ILE A 55 0.69 -7.21 -6.33
N PHE A 56 1.35 -7.22 -5.18
CA PHE A 56 0.96 -8.05 -4.03
C PHE A 56 -0.10 -7.40 -3.11
N GLY A 57 -0.62 -6.25 -3.46
CA GLY A 57 -1.71 -5.58 -2.73
C GLY A 57 -2.98 -6.43 -2.56
N PHE A 58 -3.14 -7.48 -3.37
CA PHE A 58 -4.23 -8.45 -3.23
C PHE A 58 -4.24 -9.15 -1.85
N LEU A 59 -3.06 -9.34 -1.23
CA LEU A 59 -2.99 -9.92 0.12
C LEU A 59 -3.79 -9.10 1.14
N ARG A 60 -3.70 -7.77 1.07
CA ARG A 60 -4.45 -6.89 1.96
C ARG A 60 -5.95 -6.92 1.63
N MET A 61 -6.30 -6.73 0.36
CA MET A 61 -7.69 -6.65 -0.08
C MET A 61 -8.46 -7.96 0.13
N GLY A 62 -7.89 -9.08 -0.32
CA GLY A 62 -8.51 -10.39 -0.17
C GLY A 62 -8.65 -10.79 1.30
N THR A 63 -7.65 -10.50 2.13
CA THR A 63 -7.69 -10.78 3.57
C THR A 63 -8.77 -9.95 4.25
N SER A 64 -8.92 -8.67 3.88
CA SER A 64 -9.96 -7.79 4.44
C SER A 64 -11.37 -8.35 4.17
N GLY A 65 -11.68 -8.67 2.91
CA GLY A 65 -12.98 -9.19 2.53
C GLY A 65 -13.31 -10.55 3.17
N MET A 66 -12.35 -11.48 3.16
CA MET A 66 -12.56 -12.82 3.76
C MET A 66 -12.70 -12.76 5.27
N THR A 67 -11.88 -11.96 5.95
CA THR A 67 -11.98 -11.74 7.40
C THR A 67 -13.32 -11.11 7.76
N ALA A 68 -13.77 -10.11 7.01
CA ALA A 68 -15.06 -9.46 7.24
C ALA A 68 -16.25 -10.43 7.10
N GLN A 69 -16.20 -11.32 6.10
CA GLN A 69 -17.22 -12.35 5.93
C GLN A 69 -17.22 -13.37 7.07
N ALA A 70 -16.04 -13.86 7.47
CA ALA A 70 -15.91 -14.78 8.61
C ALA A 70 -16.38 -14.12 9.92
N TYR A 71 -16.03 -12.85 10.12
CA TYR A 71 -16.48 -12.07 11.26
C TYR A 71 -18.02 -11.90 11.27
N GLY A 72 -18.63 -11.63 10.11
CA GLY A 72 -20.08 -11.54 9.95
C GLY A 72 -20.79 -12.86 10.26
N LYS A 73 -20.19 -14.00 9.90
CA LYS A 73 -20.67 -15.35 10.23
C LYS A 73 -20.46 -15.74 11.69
N ARG A 74 -19.68 -14.95 12.45
CA ARG A 74 -19.20 -15.28 13.79
C ARG A 74 -18.33 -16.55 13.84
N ASP A 75 -17.66 -16.87 12.76
CA ASP A 75 -16.73 -17.98 12.65
C ASP A 75 -15.32 -17.51 13.04
N LEU A 76 -15.03 -17.57 14.33
CA LEU A 76 -13.76 -17.09 14.89
C LEU A 76 -12.58 -17.94 14.44
N THR A 77 -12.79 -19.22 14.19
CA THR A 77 -11.77 -20.12 13.65
C THR A 77 -11.33 -19.67 12.27
N GLU A 78 -12.28 -19.40 11.38
CA GLU A 78 -11.96 -18.91 10.01
C GLU A 78 -11.39 -17.48 10.04
N VAL A 79 -11.80 -16.62 10.97
CA VAL A 79 -11.18 -15.31 11.20
C VAL A 79 -9.69 -15.45 11.46
N VAL A 80 -9.27 -16.36 12.34
CA VAL A 80 -7.85 -16.59 12.66
C VAL A 80 -7.12 -17.27 11.50
N ARG A 81 -7.73 -18.28 10.89
CA ARG A 81 -7.16 -18.99 9.74
C ARG A 81 -6.88 -18.04 8.56
N THR A 82 -7.76 -17.07 8.32
CA THR A 82 -7.56 -16.08 7.24
C THR A 82 -6.30 -15.24 7.48
N LEU A 83 -6.04 -14.81 8.73
CA LEU A 83 -4.81 -14.10 9.08
C LEU A 83 -3.57 -14.98 8.86
N LEU A 84 -3.60 -16.20 9.39
CA LEU A 84 -2.46 -17.12 9.27
C LEU A 84 -2.14 -17.48 7.83
N ARG A 85 -3.17 -17.70 6.98
CA ARG A 85 -2.98 -17.93 5.54
C ARG A 85 -2.36 -16.71 4.86
N ALA A 86 -2.88 -15.51 5.14
CA ALA A 86 -2.37 -14.28 4.53
C ALA A 86 -0.90 -14.03 4.90
N VAL A 87 -0.55 -14.17 6.17
CA VAL A 87 0.83 -14.03 6.65
C VAL A 87 1.71 -15.13 6.08
N GLY A 88 1.25 -16.38 6.09
CA GLY A 88 2.00 -17.53 5.54
C GLY A 88 2.26 -17.38 4.04
N VAL A 89 1.27 -16.99 3.25
CA VAL A 89 1.45 -16.71 1.81
C VAL A 89 2.37 -15.52 1.61
N GLY A 90 2.24 -14.46 2.41
CA GLY A 90 3.15 -13.31 2.37
C GLY A 90 4.61 -13.70 2.61
N LEU A 91 4.87 -14.58 3.57
CA LEU A 91 6.22 -15.11 3.84
C LEU A 91 6.74 -15.96 2.69
N LEU A 92 5.91 -16.80 2.08
CA LEU A 92 6.28 -17.59 0.90
C LEU A 92 6.63 -16.71 -0.30
N ILE A 93 5.84 -15.66 -0.56
CA ILE A 93 6.14 -14.68 -1.60
C ILE A 93 7.45 -13.96 -1.30
N SER A 94 7.69 -13.59 -0.05
CA SER A 94 8.94 -12.94 0.37
C SER A 94 10.16 -13.81 0.11
N LEU A 95 10.06 -15.09 0.39
CA LEU A 95 11.12 -16.06 0.07
C LEU A 95 11.36 -16.11 -1.44
N GLY A 96 10.31 -16.14 -2.24
CA GLY A 96 10.39 -16.04 -3.69
C GLY A 96 11.09 -14.76 -4.16
N LEU A 97 10.76 -13.61 -3.58
CA LEU A 97 11.41 -12.33 -3.88
C LEU A 97 12.90 -12.34 -3.52
N TRP A 98 13.29 -12.96 -2.41
CA TRP A 98 14.69 -13.10 -2.03
C TRP A 98 15.48 -13.97 -3.01
N ILE A 99 14.90 -15.07 -3.47
CA ILE A 99 15.52 -15.95 -4.47
C ILE A 99 15.65 -15.21 -5.81
N LEU A 100 14.64 -14.45 -6.19
CA LEU A 100 14.54 -13.75 -7.48
C LEU A 100 15.11 -12.32 -7.45
N GLN A 101 15.69 -11.85 -6.34
CA GLN A 101 16.17 -10.47 -6.20
C GLN A 101 17.16 -10.06 -7.31
N SER A 102 18.11 -10.93 -7.66
CA SER A 102 19.10 -10.65 -8.69
C SER A 102 18.49 -10.59 -10.10
N PRO A 103 17.66 -11.55 -10.55
CA PRO A 103 16.92 -11.44 -11.81
C PRO A 103 16.01 -10.21 -11.89
N ILE A 104 15.31 -9.87 -10.81
CA ILE A 104 14.42 -8.71 -10.76
C ILE A 104 15.23 -7.42 -11.00
N LEU A 105 16.33 -7.25 -10.28
CA LEU A 105 17.17 -6.07 -10.39
C LEU A 105 17.79 -5.93 -11.78
N ARG A 106 18.30 -7.02 -12.34
CA ARG A 106 18.84 -7.04 -13.72
C ARG A 106 17.78 -6.70 -14.76
N GLY A 107 16.59 -7.30 -14.65
CA GLY A 107 15.46 -6.99 -15.54
C GLY A 107 15.02 -5.54 -15.45
N ALA A 108 14.99 -4.97 -14.24
CA ALA A 108 14.67 -3.57 -14.03
C ALA A 108 15.66 -2.64 -14.74
N PHE A 109 16.97 -2.90 -14.67
CA PHE A 109 17.97 -2.06 -15.31
C PHE A 109 18.07 -2.22 -16.83
N VAL A 110 17.48 -3.26 -17.40
CA VAL A 110 17.27 -3.34 -18.86
C VAL A 110 16.17 -2.40 -19.31
N LEU A 111 15.17 -2.17 -18.46
CA LEU A 111 14.02 -1.31 -18.79
C LEU A 111 14.24 0.15 -18.39
N ILE A 112 15.04 0.39 -17.35
CA ILE A 112 15.31 1.74 -16.83
C ILE A 112 16.67 2.20 -17.32
N ASP A 113 16.65 3.21 -18.17
CA ASP A 113 17.86 3.86 -18.62
C ASP A 113 18.34 4.86 -17.55
N ALA A 114 19.41 4.51 -16.87
CA ALA A 114 20.02 5.32 -15.81
C ALA A 114 21.54 5.26 -15.90
N THR A 115 22.21 6.27 -15.33
CA THR A 115 23.67 6.31 -15.26
C THR A 115 24.20 5.16 -14.40
N GLU A 116 25.42 4.72 -14.65
CA GLU A 116 26.04 3.62 -13.89
C GLU A 116 26.16 3.93 -12.39
N GLU A 117 26.36 5.21 -12.04
CA GLU A 117 26.39 5.64 -10.66
C GLU A 117 25.02 5.50 -9.97
N VAL A 118 23.95 5.93 -10.64
CA VAL A 118 22.56 5.75 -10.15
C VAL A 118 22.23 4.26 -10.02
N LYS A 119 22.57 3.44 -11.00
CA LYS A 119 22.38 1.98 -10.94
C LYS A 119 23.11 1.34 -9.76
N ARG A 120 24.33 1.77 -9.48
CA ARG A 120 25.12 1.27 -8.34
C ARG A 120 24.43 1.57 -7.01
N TRP A 121 24.02 2.81 -6.78
CA TRP A 121 23.34 3.21 -5.55
C TRP A 121 21.93 2.62 -5.43
N ALA A 122 21.19 2.53 -6.55
CA ALA A 122 19.88 1.89 -6.59
C ALA A 122 19.97 0.39 -6.28
N SER A 123 21.02 -0.28 -6.77
CA SER A 123 21.30 -1.69 -6.43
C SER A 123 21.56 -1.88 -4.94
N LEU A 124 22.34 -0.98 -4.33
CA LEU A 124 22.61 -1.01 -2.89
C LEU A 124 21.33 -0.81 -2.08
N TYR A 125 20.53 0.17 -2.46
CA TYR A 125 19.22 0.42 -1.84
C TYR A 125 18.30 -0.79 -1.95
N PHE A 126 18.18 -1.34 -3.15
CA PHE A 126 17.34 -2.51 -3.41
C PHE A 126 17.79 -3.73 -2.60
N ASN A 127 19.09 -4.04 -2.58
CA ASN A 127 19.64 -5.19 -1.87
C ASN A 127 19.46 -5.11 -0.34
N ILE A 128 19.35 -3.91 0.20
CA ILE A 128 19.04 -3.72 1.63
C ILE A 128 17.53 -3.82 1.85
N CYS A 129 16.73 -3.09 1.09
CA CYS A 129 15.30 -3.00 1.31
C CYS A 129 14.53 -4.29 0.99
N ILE A 130 15.06 -5.17 0.11
CA ILE A 130 14.40 -6.44 -0.23
C ILE A 130 14.24 -7.36 0.99
N TRP A 131 15.13 -7.24 1.99
CA TRP A 131 15.01 -7.97 3.25
C TRP A 131 13.80 -7.57 4.08
N GLY A 132 13.19 -6.43 3.77
CA GLY A 132 11.94 -5.97 4.34
C GLY A 132 10.68 -6.63 3.74
N ALA A 133 10.79 -7.43 2.69
CA ALA A 133 9.64 -8.07 2.06
C ALA A 133 8.74 -8.86 3.03
N PRO A 134 9.27 -9.69 3.95
CA PRO A 134 8.42 -10.36 4.95
C PRO A 134 7.65 -9.39 5.83
N ALA A 135 8.26 -8.28 6.19
CA ALA A 135 7.61 -7.26 7.03
C ALA A 135 6.46 -6.57 6.27
N VAL A 136 6.70 -6.16 5.02
CA VAL A 136 5.69 -5.49 4.20
C VAL A 136 4.52 -6.41 3.86
N LEU A 137 4.81 -7.61 3.40
CA LEU A 137 3.76 -8.57 3.01
C LEU A 137 3.03 -9.14 4.23
N GLY A 138 3.73 -9.35 5.35
CA GLY A 138 3.10 -9.67 6.62
C GLY A 138 2.17 -8.57 7.11
N LEU A 139 2.59 -7.31 6.99
CA LEU A 139 1.76 -6.14 7.30
C LEU A 139 0.52 -6.04 6.40
N TYR A 140 0.60 -6.41 5.13
CA TYR A 140 -0.59 -6.48 4.27
C TYR A 140 -1.62 -7.46 4.83
N GLY A 141 -1.18 -8.62 5.30
CA GLY A 141 -2.03 -9.58 5.99
C GLY A 141 -2.68 -9.00 7.24
N PHE A 142 -1.89 -8.40 8.13
CA PHE A 142 -2.40 -7.78 9.36
C PHE A 142 -3.32 -6.60 9.08
N ALA A 143 -2.94 -5.70 8.19
CA ALA A 143 -3.74 -4.51 7.86
C ALA A 143 -5.10 -4.91 7.26
N GLY A 144 -5.11 -5.84 6.30
CA GLY A 144 -6.34 -6.39 5.75
C GLY A 144 -7.20 -7.06 6.84
N TRP A 145 -6.58 -7.83 7.71
CA TRP A 145 -7.28 -8.49 8.81
C TRP A 145 -7.90 -7.49 9.79
N PHE A 146 -7.16 -6.47 10.22
CA PHE A 146 -7.71 -5.43 11.11
C PHE A 146 -8.89 -4.68 10.48
N ILE A 147 -8.79 -4.35 9.19
CA ILE A 147 -9.88 -3.71 8.45
C ILE A 147 -11.11 -4.65 8.40
N GLY A 148 -10.90 -5.93 8.10
CA GLY A 148 -11.94 -6.96 8.11
C GLY A 148 -12.61 -7.14 9.48
N MET A 149 -11.85 -6.97 10.56
CA MET A 149 -12.32 -6.93 11.94
C MET A 149 -12.99 -5.60 12.33
N GLN A 150 -13.28 -4.74 11.35
CA GLN A 150 -13.93 -3.43 11.53
C GLN A 150 -13.06 -2.42 12.30
N ASN A 151 -11.75 -2.55 12.23
CA ASN A 151 -10.81 -1.68 12.92
C ASN A 151 -9.73 -1.15 11.96
N SER A 152 -9.96 0.01 11.36
CA SER A 152 -8.99 0.69 10.52
C SER A 152 -8.04 1.63 11.28
N ARG A 153 -8.26 1.81 12.59
CA ARG A 153 -7.38 2.66 13.42
C ARG A 153 -6.01 2.02 13.63
N PHE A 154 -5.95 0.69 13.78
CA PHE A 154 -4.68 0.00 13.98
C PHE A 154 -3.76 0.12 12.75
N PRO A 155 -4.20 -0.15 11.52
CA PRO A 155 -3.40 0.15 10.33
C PRO A 155 -2.93 1.60 10.25
N MET A 156 -3.77 2.56 10.63
CA MET A 156 -3.40 3.98 10.68
C MET A 156 -2.28 4.24 11.69
N PHE A 157 -2.39 3.75 12.91
CA PHE A 157 -1.35 3.94 13.93
C PHE A 157 -0.05 3.24 13.55
N ILE A 158 -0.12 2.06 12.94
CA ILE A 158 1.05 1.35 12.41
C ILE A 158 1.73 2.19 11.33
N ALA A 159 0.99 2.73 10.36
CA ALA A 159 1.52 3.55 9.30
C ALA A 159 2.20 4.83 9.83
N ILE A 160 1.57 5.52 10.78
CA ILE A 160 2.15 6.70 11.43
C ILE A 160 3.45 6.33 12.17
N THR A 161 3.44 5.24 12.93
CA THR A 161 4.64 4.76 13.65
C THR A 161 5.75 4.40 12.69
N GLN A 162 5.46 3.72 11.58
CA GLN A 162 6.46 3.42 10.56
C GLN A 162 7.09 4.68 9.97
N ASN A 163 6.30 5.72 9.69
CA ASN A 163 6.81 6.99 9.18
C ASN A 163 7.73 7.66 10.20
N ILE A 164 7.33 7.71 11.47
CA ILE A 164 8.16 8.30 12.55
C ILE A 164 9.47 7.52 12.70
N VAL A 165 9.42 6.20 12.77
CA VAL A 165 10.61 5.34 12.89
C VAL A 165 11.52 5.49 11.69
N ASN A 166 10.96 5.55 10.46
CA ASN A 166 11.75 5.77 9.26
C ASN A 166 12.47 7.12 9.31
N ILE A 167 11.78 8.20 9.62
CA ILE A 167 12.37 9.54 9.69
C ILE A 167 13.50 9.56 10.73
N VAL A 168 13.24 9.10 11.94
CA VAL A 168 14.24 9.11 13.03
C VAL A 168 15.43 8.22 12.70
N ALA A 169 15.21 7.01 12.22
CA ALA A 169 16.28 6.08 11.87
C ALA A 169 17.11 6.60 10.68
N SER A 170 16.47 7.09 9.62
CA SER A 170 17.16 7.63 8.46
C SER A 170 17.98 8.86 8.79
N LEU A 171 17.46 9.80 9.60
CA LEU A 171 18.21 10.96 10.07
C LEU A 171 19.41 10.54 10.91
N CYS A 172 19.24 9.57 11.80
CA CYS A 172 20.31 9.05 12.63
C CYS A 172 21.42 8.39 11.78
N PHE A 173 21.06 7.50 10.87
CA PHE A 173 22.05 6.81 10.02
C PHE A 173 22.77 7.77 9.07
N VAL A 174 22.07 8.72 8.49
CA VAL A 174 22.65 9.65 7.51
C VAL A 174 23.48 10.73 8.19
N PHE A 175 22.94 11.44 9.18
CA PHE A 175 23.60 12.62 9.75
C PHE A 175 24.48 12.33 10.96
N VAL A 176 24.19 11.29 11.75
CA VAL A 176 25.01 10.93 12.92
C VAL A 176 26.08 9.91 12.54
N LEU A 177 25.71 8.87 11.77
CA LEU A 177 26.65 7.81 11.38
C LEU A 177 27.35 8.06 10.03
N GLY A 178 27.00 9.13 9.32
CA GLY A 178 27.64 9.50 8.06
C GLY A 178 27.32 8.54 6.88
N MET A 179 26.26 7.77 6.99
CA MET A 179 25.80 6.90 5.91
C MET A 179 25.13 7.72 4.79
N LYS A 180 25.08 7.16 3.60
CA LYS A 180 24.46 7.79 2.42
C LYS A 180 23.13 7.10 2.11
N VAL A 181 22.99 6.58 0.89
CA VAL A 181 21.81 5.85 0.45
C VAL A 181 21.53 4.61 1.32
N GLU A 182 22.59 3.94 1.77
CA GLU A 182 22.48 2.80 2.68
C GLU A 182 21.81 3.16 4.02
N GLY A 183 22.03 4.37 4.51
CA GLY A 183 21.41 4.84 5.75
C GLY A 183 19.90 4.99 5.63
N VAL A 184 19.43 5.53 4.52
CA VAL A 184 18.00 5.65 4.21
C VAL A 184 17.37 4.26 3.98
N ALA A 185 18.08 3.37 3.27
CA ALA A 185 17.62 2.01 3.07
C ALA A 185 17.45 1.23 4.37
N LEU A 186 18.42 1.35 5.30
CA LEU A 186 18.34 0.74 6.62
C LEU A 186 17.23 1.37 7.47
N GLY A 187 17.03 2.67 7.40
CA GLY A 187 15.93 3.36 8.07
C GLY A 187 14.56 2.83 7.61
N THR A 188 14.39 2.65 6.31
CA THR A 188 13.19 2.05 5.72
C THR A 188 13.00 0.60 6.19
N LEU A 189 14.06 -0.21 6.17
CA LEU A 189 14.03 -1.59 6.63
C LEU A 189 13.60 -1.71 8.10
N ILE A 190 14.20 -0.89 8.97
CA ILE A 190 13.86 -0.88 10.40
C ILE A 190 12.41 -0.44 10.60
N ALA A 191 11.94 0.57 9.88
CA ALA A 191 10.56 1.03 9.96
C ALA A 191 9.56 -0.06 9.55
N GLN A 192 9.85 -0.82 8.49
CA GLN A 192 9.02 -1.92 8.03
C GLN A 192 8.87 -3.00 9.11
N TYR A 193 9.97 -3.43 9.72
CA TYR A 193 9.92 -4.41 10.82
C TYR A 193 9.30 -3.85 12.09
N ALA A 194 9.53 -2.59 12.42
CA ALA A 194 8.85 -1.93 13.54
C ALA A 194 7.33 -1.95 13.38
N GLY A 195 6.84 -1.71 12.15
CA GLY A 195 5.42 -1.82 11.82
C GLY A 195 4.88 -3.24 11.99
N LEU A 196 5.61 -4.25 11.53
CA LEU A 196 5.21 -5.66 11.70
C LEU A 196 5.14 -6.05 13.19
N PHE A 197 6.17 -5.69 13.96
CA PHE A 197 6.19 -5.97 15.40
C PHE A 197 5.05 -5.24 16.12
N MET A 198 4.76 -4.01 15.76
CA MET A 198 3.61 -3.27 16.30
C MET A 198 2.28 -3.95 15.96
N ALA A 199 2.10 -4.40 14.71
CA ALA A 199 0.91 -5.13 14.31
C ALA A 199 0.70 -6.40 15.12
N PHE A 200 1.77 -7.17 15.31
CA PHE A 200 1.75 -8.39 16.11
C PHE A 200 1.46 -8.10 17.60
N ALA A 201 2.09 -7.07 18.16
CA ALA A 201 1.85 -6.64 19.54
C ALA A 201 0.41 -6.17 19.77
N LEU A 202 -0.16 -5.40 18.83
CA LEU A 202 -1.56 -4.98 18.88
C LEU A 202 -2.51 -6.19 18.78
N TRP A 203 -2.19 -7.13 17.91
CA TRP A 203 -2.96 -8.37 17.81
C TRP A 203 -2.93 -9.16 19.12
N LEU A 204 -1.76 -9.35 19.71
CA LEU A 204 -1.62 -10.05 20.99
C LEU A 204 -2.38 -9.36 22.12
N LYS A 205 -2.31 -8.03 22.18
CA LYS A 205 -2.93 -7.25 23.26
C LYS A 205 -4.45 -7.21 23.15
N TYR A 206 -4.99 -6.98 21.96
CA TYR A 206 -6.43 -6.74 21.79
C TYR A 206 -7.21 -7.96 21.29
N TYR A 207 -6.53 -8.86 20.59
CA TYR A 207 -7.13 -10.06 19.98
C TYR A 207 -6.49 -11.37 20.49
N GLY A 208 -5.67 -11.31 21.52
CA GLY A 208 -4.95 -12.48 22.05
C GLY A 208 -5.83 -13.64 22.49
N ARG A 209 -7.09 -13.38 22.83
CA ARG A 209 -8.09 -14.42 23.14
C ARG A 209 -8.40 -15.32 21.94
N LEU A 210 -8.20 -14.82 20.73
CA LEU A 210 -8.42 -15.59 19.51
C LEU A 210 -7.38 -16.69 19.31
N LYS A 211 -6.29 -16.73 20.08
CA LYS A 211 -5.33 -17.85 20.08
C LYS A 211 -6.00 -19.20 20.34
N ALA A 212 -7.07 -19.22 21.12
CA ALA A 212 -7.84 -20.44 21.40
C ALA A 212 -8.52 -21.04 20.15
N TYR A 213 -8.66 -20.25 19.09
CA TYR A 213 -9.28 -20.66 17.83
C TYR A 213 -8.25 -20.98 16.73
N ILE A 214 -6.96 -21.06 17.08
CA ILE A 214 -5.92 -21.50 16.14
C ILE A 214 -6.11 -23.00 15.90
N ASP A 215 -6.39 -23.32 14.67
CA ASP A 215 -6.54 -24.69 14.20
C ASP A 215 -5.66 -24.88 12.95
N TRP A 216 -4.64 -25.68 13.14
CA TRP A 216 -3.64 -25.96 12.12
C TRP A 216 -4.12 -26.98 11.07
N ASP A 217 -4.98 -27.91 11.47
CA ASP A 217 -5.41 -29.02 10.61
C ASP A 217 -6.25 -28.54 9.42
N GLY A 218 -7.05 -27.48 9.61
CA GLY A 218 -7.85 -26.88 8.56
C GLY A 218 -7.21 -25.68 7.85
N LEU A 219 -6.01 -25.27 8.25
CA LEU A 219 -5.38 -24.05 7.76
C LEU A 219 -5.08 -24.13 6.26
N TRP A 220 -4.52 -25.23 5.81
CA TRP A 220 -4.12 -25.49 4.43
C TRP A 220 -5.06 -26.47 3.71
N GLY A 221 -6.28 -26.61 4.18
CA GLY A 221 -7.30 -27.45 3.52
C GLY A 221 -7.55 -27.03 2.08
N GLY A 222 -7.67 -28.00 1.16
CA GLY A 222 -7.68 -27.74 -0.29
C GLY A 222 -8.78 -26.77 -0.75
N GLU A 223 -9.99 -26.84 -0.17
CA GLU A 223 -11.12 -25.96 -0.53
C GLU A 223 -10.86 -24.51 0.00
N ALA A 224 -10.35 -24.37 1.22
CA ALA A 224 -10.07 -23.08 1.81
C ALA A 224 -8.93 -22.35 1.07
N ILE A 225 -7.88 -23.07 0.70
CA ILE A 225 -6.79 -22.55 -0.12
C ILE A 225 -7.29 -22.20 -1.53
N ARG A 226 -8.05 -23.07 -2.16
CA ARG A 226 -8.62 -22.80 -3.48
C ARG A 226 -9.45 -21.51 -3.48
N ARG A 227 -10.28 -21.31 -2.45
CA ARG A 227 -11.05 -20.08 -2.28
C ARG A 227 -10.16 -18.86 -2.06
N PHE A 228 -9.13 -19.00 -1.21
CA PHE A 228 -8.17 -17.92 -0.96
C PHE A 228 -7.49 -17.48 -2.26
N PHE A 229 -6.95 -18.42 -3.02
CA PHE A 229 -6.30 -18.09 -4.29
C PHE A 229 -7.26 -17.61 -5.37
N SER A 230 -8.49 -18.13 -5.44
CA SER A 230 -9.50 -17.65 -6.39
C SER A 230 -9.82 -16.17 -6.18
N VAL A 231 -10.12 -15.76 -4.94
CA VAL A 231 -10.40 -14.34 -4.61
C VAL A 231 -9.18 -13.45 -4.87
N ASN A 232 -8.01 -13.90 -4.47
CA ASN A 232 -6.79 -13.12 -4.64
C ASN A 232 -6.33 -13.06 -6.10
N SER A 233 -6.58 -14.07 -6.90
CA SER A 233 -6.29 -14.11 -8.34
C SER A 233 -7.09 -13.05 -9.10
N ASP A 234 -8.37 -12.91 -8.81
CA ASP A 234 -9.22 -11.89 -9.45
C ASP A 234 -8.70 -10.47 -9.16
N ILE A 235 -8.30 -10.22 -7.92
CA ILE A 235 -7.72 -8.92 -7.51
C ILE A 235 -6.36 -8.71 -8.19
N PHE A 236 -5.54 -9.75 -8.29
CA PHE A 236 -4.24 -9.73 -8.95
C PHE A 236 -4.38 -9.37 -10.44
N PHE A 237 -5.25 -10.03 -11.19
CA PHE A 237 -5.47 -9.74 -12.60
C PHE A 237 -6.02 -8.33 -12.81
N ARG A 238 -6.94 -7.87 -11.96
CA ARG A 238 -7.40 -6.48 -11.97
C ARG A 238 -6.22 -5.51 -11.81
N THR A 239 -5.31 -5.78 -10.88
CA THR A 239 -4.14 -4.93 -10.63
C THR A 239 -3.20 -4.92 -11.82
N LEU A 240 -2.96 -6.07 -12.46
CA LEU A 240 -2.16 -6.14 -13.69
C LEU A 240 -2.76 -5.28 -14.82
N CYS A 241 -4.08 -5.33 -15.00
CA CYS A 241 -4.77 -4.48 -15.97
C CYS A 241 -4.59 -2.99 -15.66
N LEU A 242 -4.70 -2.59 -14.39
CA LEU A 242 -4.47 -1.21 -13.98
C LEU A 242 -3.02 -0.75 -14.24
N VAL A 243 -2.04 -1.60 -13.92
CA VAL A 243 -0.63 -1.32 -14.23
C VAL A 243 -0.41 -1.17 -15.72
N ALA A 244 -0.99 -2.05 -16.53
CA ALA A 244 -0.89 -1.98 -18.00
C ALA A 244 -1.47 -0.68 -18.54
N VAL A 245 -2.66 -0.27 -18.07
CA VAL A 245 -3.33 0.97 -18.51
C VAL A 245 -2.51 2.20 -18.12
N THR A 246 -2.02 2.28 -16.87
CA THR A 246 -1.21 3.42 -16.42
C THR A 246 0.12 3.52 -17.17
N THR A 247 0.76 2.38 -17.41
CA THR A 247 2.02 2.31 -18.19
C THR A 247 1.78 2.75 -19.64
N PHE A 248 0.71 2.27 -20.26
CA PHE A 248 0.32 2.67 -21.63
C PHE A 248 0.03 4.16 -21.72
N PHE A 249 -0.71 4.72 -20.77
CA PHE A 249 -1.02 6.14 -20.70
C PHE A 249 0.26 6.99 -20.63
N THR A 250 1.17 6.65 -19.72
CA THR A 250 2.46 7.34 -19.55
C THR A 250 3.33 7.21 -20.80
N SER A 251 3.44 6.02 -21.38
CA SER A 251 4.22 5.76 -22.59
C SER A 251 3.68 6.53 -23.79
N THR A 252 2.36 6.62 -23.94
CA THR A 252 1.72 7.37 -25.02
C THR A 252 1.95 8.88 -24.86
N GLY A 253 1.87 9.39 -23.61
CA GLY A 253 2.21 10.78 -23.31
C GLY A 253 3.66 11.13 -23.63
N ALA A 254 4.59 10.24 -23.30
CA ALA A 254 6.01 10.41 -23.60
C ALA A 254 6.30 10.51 -25.13
N ARG A 255 5.55 9.78 -25.94
CA ARG A 255 5.68 9.85 -27.41
C ARG A 255 5.16 11.14 -28.02
N GLN A 256 4.32 11.89 -27.30
CA GLN A 256 3.73 13.14 -27.79
C GLN A 256 4.56 14.37 -27.42
N GLY A 257 5.64 14.20 -26.69
CA GLY A 257 6.59 15.24 -26.31
C GLY A 257 6.60 15.57 -24.83
N ASP A 258 7.64 16.27 -24.41
CA ASP A 258 7.96 16.51 -22.99
C ASP A 258 6.87 17.32 -22.26
N VAL A 259 6.28 18.32 -22.94
CA VAL A 259 5.22 19.16 -22.36
C VAL A 259 3.98 18.32 -22.05
N ILE A 260 3.54 17.48 -23.00
CA ILE A 260 2.37 16.61 -22.81
C ILE A 260 2.64 15.57 -21.71
N LEU A 261 3.84 15.02 -21.67
CA LEU A 261 4.24 14.10 -20.60
C LEU A 261 4.19 14.80 -19.24
N ALA A 262 4.69 16.01 -19.12
CA ALA A 262 4.66 16.80 -17.89
C ALA A 262 3.21 17.10 -17.46
N VAL A 263 2.35 17.56 -18.37
CA VAL A 263 0.93 17.79 -18.10
C VAL A 263 0.24 16.52 -17.61
N ASN A 264 0.42 15.40 -18.32
CA ASN A 264 -0.16 14.12 -17.92
C ASN A 264 0.33 13.66 -16.53
N THR A 265 1.59 13.88 -16.22
CA THR A 265 2.17 13.56 -14.92
C THR A 265 1.51 14.37 -13.79
N LEU A 266 1.32 15.67 -13.97
CA LEU A 266 0.64 16.52 -13.00
C LEU A 266 -0.83 16.15 -12.84
N LEU A 267 -1.53 15.86 -13.93
CA LEU A 267 -2.92 15.39 -13.86
C LEU A 267 -3.03 14.06 -13.13
N MET A 268 -2.07 13.15 -13.33
CA MET A 268 -2.02 11.88 -12.60
C MET A 268 -1.75 12.07 -11.10
N GLN A 269 -1.01 13.09 -10.68
CA GLN A 269 -0.83 13.42 -9.27
C GLN A 269 -2.16 13.86 -8.62
N LEU A 270 -2.92 14.72 -9.29
CA LEU A 270 -4.25 15.13 -8.82
C LEU A 270 -5.23 13.95 -8.75
N PHE A 271 -5.19 13.07 -9.75
CA PHE A 271 -5.99 11.84 -9.75
C PHE A 271 -5.59 10.89 -8.61
N THR A 272 -4.30 10.75 -8.34
CA THR A 272 -3.79 9.89 -7.27
C THR A 272 -4.23 10.39 -5.89
N LEU A 273 -4.21 11.71 -5.66
CA LEU A 273 -4.71 12.30 -4.42
C LEU A 273 -6.19 11.96 -4.19
N PHE A 274 -7.01 12.11 -5.22
CA PHE A 274 -8.42 11.72 -5.20
C PHE A 274 -8.56 10.21 -4.92
N SER A 275 -7.76 9.38 -5.59
CA SER A 275 -7.79 7.92 -5.41
C SER A 275 -7.50 7.50 -3.98
N TYR A 276 -6.54 8.11 -3.29
CA TYR A 276 -6.22 7.79 -1.88
C TYR A 276 -7.41 8.04 -0.95
N ILE A 277 -8.19 9.07 -1.23
CA ILE A 277 -9.40 9.36 -0.45
C ILE A 277 -10.50 8.34 -0.76
N MET A 278 -10.70 8.04 -2.05
CA MET A 278 -11.69 7.04 -2.48
C MET A 278 -11.36 5.63 -1.98
N ASP A 279 -10.08 5.26 -1.93
CA ASP A 279 -9.62 3.98 -1.39
C ASP A 279 -9.97 3.81 0.08
N GLY A 280 -9.98 4.89 0.87
CA GLY A 280 -10.46 4.83 2.25
C GLY A 280 -11.92 4.41 2.36
N PHE A 281 -12.77 4.90 1.46
CA PHE A 281 -14.17 4.48 1.39
C PHE A 281 -14.32 3.06 0.82
N ALA A 282 -13.47 2.66 -0.12
CA ALA A 282 -13.43 1.30 -0.63
C ALA A 282 -13.09 0.30 0.49
N TYR A 283 -12.13 0.62 1.36
CA TYR A 283 -11.78 -0.22 2.52
C TYR A 283 -12.93 -0.33 3.52
N ALA A 284 -13.65 0.76 3.75
CA ALA A 284 -14.87 0.72 4.55
C ALA A 284 -15.94 -0.17 3.90
N GLY A 285 -16.03 -0.13 2.58
CA GLY A 285 -16.91 -0.99 1.78
C GLY A 285 -16.56 -2.47 1.90
N GLU A 286 -15.29 -2.82 1.75
CA GLU A 286 -14.79 -4.20 1.92
C GLU A 286 -15.17 -4.75 3.30
N ALA A 287 -14.93 -3.96 4.35
CA ALA A 287 -15.17 -4.37 5.73
C ALA A 287 -16.67 -4.51 6.04
N LEU A 288 -17.48 -3.52 5.68
CA LEU A 288 -18.91 -3.50 6.03
C LEU A 288 -19.72 -4.44 5.14
N ALA A 289 -19.50 -4.40 3.82
CA ALA A 289 -20.22 -5.30 2.90
C ALA A 289 -19.85 -6.76 3.19
N GLY A 290 -18.57 -7.08 3.38
CA GLY A 290 -18.13 -8.42 3.76
C GLY A 290 -18.82 -8.92 5.03
N ARG A 291 -18.90 -8.06 6.05
CA ARG A 291 -19.61 -8.38 7.30
C ARG A 291 -21.09 -8.67 7.09
N PHE A 292 -21.80 -7.85 6.29
CA PHE A 292 -23.23 -8.06 6.02
C PHE A 292 -23.47 -9.33 5.18
N ILE A 293 -22.60 -9.60 4.21
CA ILE A 293 -22.65 -10.86 3.43
C ILE A 293 -22.48 -12.06 4.36
N GLY A 294 -21.46 -12.02 5.22
CA GLY A 294 -21.23 -13.09 6.19
C GLY A 294 -22.39 -13.32 7.15
N ALA A 295 -23.03 -12.25 7.59
CA ALA A 295 -24.19 -12.28 8.48
C ALA A 295 -25.50 -12.58 7.75
N LYS A 296 -25.49 -12.76 6.42
CA LYS A 296 -26.70 -12.95 5.57
C LYS A 296 -27.74 -11.83 5.78
N ASN A 297 -27.27 -10.60 5.97
CA ASN A 297 -28.10 -9.43 6.21
C ASN A 297 -28.21 -8.58 4.93
N ASP A 298 -29.11 -8.96 4.05
CA ASP A 298 -29.31 -8.30 2.74
C ASP A 298 -29.81 -6.86 2.87
N VAL A 299 -30.63 -6.56 3.87
CA VAL A 299 -31.13 -5.21 4.12
C VAL A 299 -29.97 -4.28 4.50
N GLY A 300 -29.13 -4.73 5.41
CA GLY A 300 -27.92 -4.00 5.82
C GLY A 300 -26.95 -3.81 4.67
N LEU A 301 -26.75 -4.85 3.86
CA LEU A 301 -25.88 -4.82 2.68
C LEU A 301 -26.36 -3.79 1.64
N ARG A 302 -27.61 -3.84 1.23
CA ARG A 302 -28.19 -2.87 0.26
C ARG A 302 -28.08 -1.43 0.75
N ARG A 303 -28.36 -1.20 2.03
CA ARG A 303 -28.21 0.12 2.64
C ARG A 303 -26.75 0.58 2.66
N CYS A 304 -25.82 -0.31 2.98
CA CYS A 304 -24.38 -0.01 2.98
C CYS A 304 -23.90 0.36 1.58
N ILE A 305 -24.21 -0.45 0.57
CA ILE A 305 -23.85 -0.20 -0.82
C ILE A 305 -24.38 1.15 -1.28
N ARG A 306 -25.69 1.42 -1.07
CA ARG A 306 -26.29 2.69 -1.45
C ARG A 306 -25.58 3.89 -0.84
N LEU A 307 -25.25 3.83 0.45
CA LEU A 307 -24.58 4.93 1.14
C LEU A 307 -23.12 5.11 0.65
N LEU A 308 -22.40 4.02 0.38
CA LEU A 308 -21.05 4.09 -0.20
C LEU A 308 -21.06 4.75 -1.58
N PHE A 309 -22.02 4.38 -2.44
CA PHE A 309 -22.18 5.05 -3.74
C PHE A 309 -22.53 6.52 -3.60
N LEU A 310 -23.40 6.89 -2.65
CA LEU A 310 -23.72 8.30 -2.39
C LEU A 310 -22.49 9.09 -1.92
N TRP A 311 -21.67 8.52 -1.03
CA TRP A 311 -20.40 9.12 -0.64
C TRP A 311 -19.44 9.24 -1.82
N GLY A 312 -19.30 8.18 -2.62
CA GLY A 312 -18.45 8.18 -3.81
C GLY A 312 -18.85 9.24 -4.83
N ILE A 313 -20.14 9.32 -5.18
CA ILE A 313 -20.66 10.33 -6.10
C ILE A 313 -20.48 11.74 -5.52
N GLY A 314 -20.80 11.94 -4.24
CA GLY A 314 -20.66 13.23 -3.57
C GLY A 314 -19.20 13.71 -3.55
N LEU A 315 -18.26 12.84 -3.25
CA LEU A 315 -16.82 13.14 -3.29
C LEU A 315 -16.33 13.41 -4.71
N SER A 316 -16.73 12.60 -5.69
CA SER A 316 -16.36 12.82 -7.09
C SER A 316 -16.84 14.17 -7.59
N LEU A 317 -18.08 14.54 -7.31
CA LEU A 317 -18.63 15.86 -7.66
C LEU A 317 -17.89 16.98 -6.93
N SER A 318 -17.61 16.81 -5.63
CA SER A 318 -16.87 17.81 -4.85
C SER A 318 -15.46 18.03 -5.39
N PHE A 319 -14.73 16.98 -5.73
CA PHE A 319 -13.40 17.08 -6.35
C PHE A 319 -13.45 17.65 -7.76
N THR A 320 -14.47 17.31 -8.55
CA THR A 320 -14.66 17.90 -9.89
C THR A 320 -14.86 19.41 -9.80
N ILE A 321 -15.70 19.87 -8.88
CA ILE A 321 -15.92 21.29 -8.63
C ILE A 321 -14.64 21.95 -8.12
N LEU A 322 -13.97 21.34 -7.15
CA LEU A 322 -12.73 21.85 -6.60
C LEU A 322 -11.65 22.03 -7.69
N TYR A 323 -11.45 21.03 -8.52
CA TYR A 323 -10.46 21.09 -9.60
C TYR A 323 -10.88 22.02 -10.73
N ALA A 324 -12.18 22.18 -11.00
CA ALA A 324 -12.67 23.15 -11.98
C ALA A 324 -12.39 24.60 -11.58
N PHE A 325 -12.54 24.93 -10.30
CA PHE A 325 -12.33 26.29 -9.80
C PHE A 325 -10.90 26.59 -9.34
N LEU A 326 -10.26 25.64 -8.68
CA LEU A 326 -8.94 25.79 -8.05
C LEU A 326 -7.83 24.98 -8.71
N GLY A 327 -8.12 24.29 -9.82
CA GLY A 327 -7.14 23.42 -10.48
C GLY A 327 -5.90 24.16 -10.94
N ARG A 328 -6.04 25.39 -11.44
CA ARG A 328 -4.91 26.25 -11.84
C ARG A 328 -4.03 26.62 -10.64
N ASP A 329 -4.63 26.94 -9.50
CA ASP A 329 -3.88 27.31 -8.29
C ASP A 329 -3.13 26.08 -7.75
N PHE A 330 -3.74 24.90 -7.77
CA PHE A 330 -3.07 23.65 -7.40
C PHE A 330 -1.92 23.30 -8.36
N LEU A 331 -2.09 23.46 -9.65
CA LEU A 331 -1.03 23.24 -10.62
C LEU A 331 0.10 24.27 -10.44
N GLY A 332 -0.23 25.53 -10.17
CA GLY A 332 0.75 26.59 -9.86
C GLY A 332 1.58 26.32 -8.61
N LEU A 333 1.09 25.49 -7.65
CA LEU A 333 1.88 25.03 -6.52
C LEU A 333 2.87 23.90 -6.90
N LEU A 334 2.55 23.14 -7.95
CA LEU A 334 3.36 22.00 -8.38
C LEU A 334 4.41 22.35 -9.44
N THR A 335 4.16 23.39 -10.25
CA THR A 335 5.07 23.85 -11.29
C THR A 335 5.02 25.36 -11.47
N ASN A 336 6.18 25.95 -11.77
CA ASN A 336 6.30 27.34 -12.18
C ASN A 336 6.39 27.49 -13.73
N ASP A 337 6.34 26.38 -14.45
CA ASP A 337 6.42 26.38 -15.91
C ASP A 337 5.07 26.74 -16.52
N THR A 338 5.01 27.87 -17.21
CA THR A 338 3.79 28.39 -17.86
C THR A 338 3.43 27.66 -19.16
N SER A 339 4.32 26.80 -19.67
CA SER A 339 4.07 25.98 -20.88
C SER A 339 3.32 24.69 -20.57
N VAL A 340 3.27 24.29 -19.31
CA VAL A 340 2.60 23.11 -18.75
C VAL A 340 1.30 23.50 -18.08
#